data_9d04ab10eb177978a770618cedba3cca
#
_entry.id   9d04ab10eb177978a770618cedba3cca
#
_cell.length_a   1.000
_cell.length_b   1.000
_cell.length_c   1.000
_cell.angle_alpha   90.00
_cell.angle_beta   90.00
_cell.angle_gamma   90.00
#
_symmetry.space_group_name_H-M   'P 1'
#
loop_
_entity.id
_entity.type
_entity.pdbx_description
1 polymer ?
#
loop_
_entity_poly.entity_id
_entity_poly.type
_entity_poly.pdbx_seq_one_letter_code
_entity_poly.pdbx_strand_id
1 'polypeptide(L)'
;MFYETKKMNIKNFPKTSDITLNYENGWLDIHLNNVENRNALKQNLIKELFTVFDLIRDNKHVRGVLIRGSNGIFCAGADLKQMKKIASSGTKAKEEAFDLSMVIGNLLKTINEAPQVVVSVTEGYAFAGGFGIACASDLIISLSDTKFALTETKIGLTPSQISKYVIRRLGHSVAKKLMLLGTVIDGSKGYDIGLVDYLALDQNELKKLITEVKSQVLECSPNAVAITKKILSSNIELEMEQAADLFSDTIISNEGKEGFDSFFKKRKPAWSNSK
;
A
#
# COMPACT_ATOMS: atom_id res chain seq x y z
N MET A 1 25.78 17.01 2.42
CA MET A 1 25.64 15.98 3.46
C MET A 1 24.46 15.10 3.02
N PHE A 2 24.75 13.96 2.36
CA PHE A 2 23.71 13.05 1.88
C PHE A 2 23.34 12.10 3.02
N TYR A 3 22.09 12.19 3.50
CA TYR A 3 21.44 11.24 4.42
C TYR A 3 22.13 11.03 5.78
N GLU A 4 21.93 11.92 6.73
CA GLU A 4 22.20 11.66 8.16
C GLU A 4 21.15 10.77 8.85
N THR A 5 20.18 10.23 8.11
CA THR A 5 19.26 9.23 8.70
C THR A 5 20.01 7.94 8.97
N LYS A 6 19.90 7.44 10.20
CA LYS A 6 20.55 6.20 10.65
C LYS A 6 20.23 5.07 9.68
N LYS A 7 21.28 4.39 9.16
CA LYS A 7 21.12 3.23 8.26
C LYS A 7 20.19 2.20 8.94
N MET A 8 19.11 1.83 8.26
CA MET A 8 18.15 0.86 8.77
C MET A 8 18.71 -0.55 8.75
N ASN A 9 18.38 -1.30 9.78
CA ASN A 9 18.65 -2.74 9.88
C ASN A 9 17.38 -3.38 10.42
N ILE A 10 17.14 -4.66 10.14
CA ILE A 10 15.97 -5.39 10.65
C ILE A 10 15.87 -5.32 12.19
N LYS A 11 16.99 -5.20 12.90
CA LYS A 11 17.05 -5.05 14.36
C LYS A 11 16.43 -3.73 14.86
N ASN A 12 16.23 -2.75 13.99
CA ASN A 12 15.58 -1.49 14.32
C ASN A 12 14.06 -1.58 14.31
N PHE A 13 13.49 -2.64 13.75
CA PHE A 13 12.06 -2.84 13.69
C PHE A 13 11.51 -3.45 14.98
N PRO A 14 10.25 -3.15 15.35
CA PRO A 14 9.61 -3.71 16.51
C PRO A 14 9.43 -5.23 16.36
N LYS A 15 9.35 -5.92 17.50
CA LYS A 15 8.85 -7.29 17.49
C LYS A 15 7.35 -7.26 17.24
N THR A 16 6.90 -8.09 16.35
CA THR A 16 5.52 -8.19 15.88
C THR A 16 5.00 -9.62 16.02
N SER A 17 3.70 -9.80 16.12
CA SER A 17 3.04 -11.11 16.24
C SER A 17 2.12 -11.41 15.04
N ASP A 18 1.39 -10.42 14.55
CA ASP A 18 0.42 -10.55 13.47
C ASP A 18 0.98 -10.16 12.10
N ILE A 19 2.21 -9.58 12.08
CA ILE A 19 2.97 -9.37 10.84
C ILE A 19 4.38 -9.91 11.00
N THR A 20 5.04 -10.27 9.91
CA THR A 20 6.48 -10.55 9.88
C THR A 20 7.17 -9.54 8.97
N LEU A 21 8.37 -9.16 9.33
CA LEU A 21 9.12 -8.10 8.67
C LEU A 21 10.44 -8.66 8.14
N ASN A 22 10.79 -8.30 6.91
CA ASN A 22 12.11 -8.49 6.34
C ASN A 22 12.57 -7.19 5.70
N TYR A 23 13.79 -6.74 6.02
CA TYR A 23 14.36 -5.53 5.44
C TYR A 23 15.66 -5.87 4.71
N GLU A 24 15.67 -5.63 3.43
CA GLU A 24 16.82 -5.90 2.58
C GLU A 24 16.89 -4.92 1.40
N ASN A 25 18.10 -4.41 1.12
CA ASN A 25 18.36 -3.57 -0.06
C ASN A 25 17.37 -2.40 -0.25
N GLY A 26 17.01 -1.72 0.84
CA GLY A 26 16.09 -0.58 0.80
C GLY A 26 14.61 -0.95 0.72
N TRP A 27 14.28 -2.24 0.75
CA TRP A 27 12.90 -2.72 0.76
C TRP A 27 12.50 -3.32 2.10
N LEU A 28 11.34 -2.90 2.58
CA LEU A 28 10.68 -3.51 3.73
C LEU A 28 9.56 -4.41 3.24
N ASP A 29 9.75 -5.72 3.38
CA ASP A 29 8.71 -6.70 3.08
C ASP A 29 7.91 -6.97 4.37
N ILE A 30 6.61 -6.66 4.33
CA ILE A 30 5.63 -6.87 5.39
C ILE A 30 4.74 -8.04 4.98
N HIS A 31 4.78 -9.12 5.73
CA HIS A 31 3.86 -10.23 5.55
C HIS A 31 2.79 -10.19 6.64
N LEU A 32 1.54 -10.03 6.24
CA LEU A 32 0.39 -10.23 7.14
C LEU A 32 0.39 -11.69 7.58
N ASN A 33 0.51 -11.97 8.87
CA ASN A 33 0.78 -13.30 9.39
C ASN A 33 -0.23 -13.75 10.48
N ASN A 34 -1.48 -13.37 10.34
CA ASN A 34 -2.57 -13.87 11.15
C ASN A 34 -3.35 -14.96 10.38
N VAL A 35 -2.67 -16.06 10.04
CA VAL A 35 -3.14 -17.09 9.13
C VAL A 35 -4.45 -17.74 9.60
N GLU A 36 -4.60 -18.01 10.91
CA GLU A 36 -5.80 -18.59 11.49
C GLU A 36 -7.08 -17.78 11.21
N ASN A 37 -6.92 -16.47 11.05
CA ASN A 37 -8.01 -15.54 10.72
C ASN A 37 -7.90 -15.03 9.28
N ARG A 38 -7.17 -15.76 8.41
CA ARG A 38 -7.01 -15.42 7.00
C ARG A 38 -6.50 -13.98 6.79
N ASN A 39 -5.57 -13.57 7.63
CA ASN A 39 -4.99 -12.22 7.66
C ASN A 39 -6.04 -11.10 7.78
N ALA A 40 -7.14 -11.35 8.51
CA ALA A 40 -8.16 -10.34 8.77
C ALA A 40 -7.58 -9.16 9.58
N LEU A 41 -8.07 -7.97 9.30
CA LEU A 41 -7.65 -6.71 9.93
C LEU A 41 -8.13 -6.63 11.38
N LYS A 42 -7.43 -7.33 12.27
CA LYS A 42 -7.62 -7.24 13.71
C LYS A 42 -6.89 -6.02 14.28
N GLN A 43 -7.32 -5.59 15.44
CA GLN A 43 -6.77 -4.42 16.11
C GLN A 43 -5.24 -4.50 16.29
N ASN A 44 -4.70 -5.66 16.67
CA ASN A 44 -3.26 -5.84 16.85
C ASN A 44 -2.49 -5.74 15.52
N LEU A 45 -2.96 -6.41 14.47
CA LEU A 45 -2.36 -6.33 13.13
C LEU A 45 -2.32 -4.88 12.63
N ILE A 46 -3.42 -4.14 12.79
CA ILE A 46 -3.50 -2.73 12.38
C ILE A 46 -2.53 -1.86 13.20
N LYS A 47 -2.46 -2.07 14.52
CA LYS A 47 -1.53 -1.36 15.40
C LYS A 47 -0.07 -1.60 15.00
N GLU A 48 0.29 -2.85 14.69
CA GLU A 48 1.64 -3.20 14.24
C GLU A 48 1.97 -2.52 12.91
N LEU A 49 1.03 -2.50 11.95
CA LEU A 49 1.20 -1.76 10.70
C LEU A 49 1.43 -0.26 10.94
N PHE A 50 0.62 0.40 11.78
CA PHE A 50 0.84 1.80 12.13
C PHE A 50 2.24 2.03 12.71
N THR A 51 2.66 1.19 13.67
CA THR A 51 3.98 1.31 14.30
C THR A 51 5.11 1.21 13.27
N VAL A 52 4.97 0.31 12.30
CA VAL A 52 5.98 0.13 11.26
C VAL A 52 5.98 1.32 10.29
N PHE A 53 4.82 1.76 9.81
CA PHE A 53 4.75 2.90 8.89
C PHE A 53 5.23 4.21 9.53
N ASP A 54 4.94 4.44 10.81
CA ASP A 54 5.44 5.62 11.55
C ASP A 54 6.97 5.56 11.70
N LEU A 55 7.53 4.40 11.98
CA LEU A 55 8.98 4.20 12.10
C LEU A 55 9.73 4.53 10.80
N ILE A 56 9.16 4.20 9.66
CA ILE A 56 9.84 4.36 8.36
C ILE A 56 9.52 5.69 7.68
N ARG A 57 8.53 6.45 8.14
CA ARG A 57 7.99 7.65 7.48
C ARG A 57 9.08 8.59 6.96
N ASP A 58 10.02 8.96 7.81
CA ASP A 58 11.08 9.92 7.47
C ASP A 58 12.40 9.24 7.11
N ASN A 59 12.42 7.92 6.97
CA ASN A 59 13.63 7.17 6.70
C ASN A 59 13.84 6.92 5.20
N LYS A 60 14.71 7.70 4.59
CA LYS A 60 15.04 7.63 3.15
C LYS A 60 15.82 6.37 2.74
N HIS A 61 16.32 5.58 3.68
CA HIS A 61 16.92 4.28 3.37
C HIS A 61 15.86 3.21 3.07
N VAL A 62 14.62 3.39 3.57
CA VAL A 62 13.49 2.58 3.14
C VAL A 62 12.92 3.20 1.87
N ARG A 63 13.12 2.54 0.75
CA ARG A 63 12.77 3.01 -0.59
C ARG A 63 11.40 2.53 -1.02
N GLY A 64 11.05 1.34 -0.60
CA GLY A 64 9.76 0.74 -0.88
C GLY A 64 9.30 -0.17 0.24
N VAL A 65 8.00 -0.37 0.28
CA VAL A 65 7.30 -1.30 1.17
C VAL A 65 6.54 -2.29 0.31
N LEU A 66 6.74 -3.58 0.57
CA LEU A 66 5.98 -4.63 -0.06
C LEU A 66 5.05 -5.25 0.98
N ILE A 67 3.74 -5.26 0.72
CA ILE A 67 2.73 -5.88 1.58
C ILE A 67 2.24 -7.14 0.89
N ARG A 68 2.32 -8.29 1.57
CA ARG A 68 1.74 -9.56 1.11
C ARG A 68 1.16 -10.35 2.27
N GLY A 69 0.36 -11.36 1.97
CA GLY A 69 -0.16 -12.25 3.00
C GLY A 69 0.65 -13.53 3.12
N SER A 70 0.80 -14.02 4.33
CA SER A 70 1.35 -15.35 4.58
C SER A 70 0.37 -16.44 4.14
N ASN A 71 0.92 -17.61 3.83
CA ASN A 71 0.15 -18.81 3.47
C ASN A 71 -0.75 -18.65 2.21
N GLY A 72 -0.30 -17.85 1.23
CA GLY A 72 -1.01 -17.68 -0.04
C GLY A 72 -2.37 -16.98 0.07
N ILE A 73 -2.60 -16.20 1.11
CA ILE A 73 -3.83 -15.43 1.32
C ILE A 73 -3.46 -14.00 1.65
N PHE A 74 -3.85 -13.03 0.80
CA PHE A 74 -3.54 -11.64 1.06
C PHE A 74 -4.25 -11.13 2.31
N CYS A 75 -5.58 -10.94 2.27
CA CYS A 75 -6.34 -10.45 3.43
C CYS A 75 -7.86 -10.66 3.23
N ALA A 76 -8.53 -11.20 4.24
CA ALA A 76 -9.98 -11.44 4.23
C ALA A 76 -10.83 -10.19 4.56
N GLY A 77 -10.20 -9.05 4.87
CA GLY A 77 -10.90 -7.83 5.29
C GLY A 77 -11.04 -7.72 6.81
N ALA A 78 -12.08 -7.03 7.29
CA ALA A 78 -12.32 -6.83 8.71
C ALA A 78 -12.72 -8.13 9.43
N ASP A 79 -12.43 -8.19 10.74
CA ASP A 79 -12.84 -9.32 11.59
C ASP A 79 -14.37 -9.30 11.83
N LEU A 80 -15.09 -10.17 11.13
CA LEU A 80 -16.55 -10.29 11.24
C LEU A 80 -17.02 -10.66 12.64
N LYS A 81 -16.20 -11.37 13.45
CA LYS A 81 -16.55 -11.68 14.83
C LYS A 81 -16.55 -10.43 15.70
N GLN A 82 -15.54 -9.55 15.50
CA GLN A 82 -15.48 -8.25 16.16
C GLN A 82 -16.67 -7.38 15.73
N MET A 83 -16.98 -7.32 14.44
CA MET A 83 -18.11 -6.52 13.93
C MET A 83 -19.45 -7.00 14.51
N LYS A 84 -19.66 -8.32 14.60
CA LYS A 84 -20.87 -8.90 15.23
C LYS A 84 -20.96 -8.49 16.72
N LYS A 85 -19.84 -8.52 17.46
CA LYS A 85 -19.79 -8.09 18.85
C LYS A 85 -20.16 -6.61 18.99
N ILE A 86 -19.60 -5.74 18.13
CA ILE A 86 -19.94 -4.31 18.10
C ILE A 86 -21.42 -4.11 17.82
N ALA A 87 -21.98 -4.76 16.81
CA ALA A 87 -23.42 -4.66 16.49
C ALA A 87 -24.32 -5.05 17.64
N SER A 88 -23.84 -5.86 18.60
CA SER A 88 -24.57 -6.33 19.79
C SER A 88 -24.22 -5.55 21.06
N SER A 89 -23.40 -4.49 21.04
CA SER A 89 -22.93 -3.77 22.22
C SER A 89 -23.94 -2.72 22.76
N GLY A 90 -25.17 -2.74 22.26
CA GLY A 90 -26.26 -1.89 22.75
C GLY A 90 -26.02 -0.41 22.46
N THR A 91 -26.10 0.45 23.50
CA THR A 91 -25.94 1.90 23.36
C THR A 91 -24.58 2.35 22.86
N LYS A 92 -23.53 1.54 23.03
CA LYS A 92 -22.16 1.82 22.56
C LYS A 92 -21.90 1.39 21.13
N ALA A 93 -22.81 0.63 20.51
CA ALA A 93 -22.60 0.03 19.18
C ALA A 93 -22.21 1.06 18.11
N LYS A 94 -22.86 2.21 18.11
CA LYS A 94 -22.59 3.29 17.13
C LYS A 94 -21.18 3.89 17.31
N GLU A 95 -20.78 4.16 18.53
CA GLU A 95 -19.45 4.72 18.86
C GLU A 95 -18.35 3.72 18.52
N GLU A 96 -18.46 2.47 18.96
CA GLU A 96 -17.48 1.41 18.66
C GLU A 96 -17.38 1.12 17.14
N ALA A 97 -18.49 1.18 16.41
CA ALA A 97 -18.50 1.01 14.97
C ALA A 97 -17.83 2.21 14.25
N PHE A 98 -18.06 3.42 14.74
CA PHE A 98 -17.40 4.63 14.22
C PHE A 98 -15.89 4.54 14.43
N ASP A 99 -15.42 4.17 15.62
CA ASP A 99 -14.00 4.06 15.95
C ASP A 99 -13.33 2.98 15.09
N LEU A 100 -13.96 1.81 14.91
CA LEU A 100 -13.45 0.78 14.03
C LEU A 100 -13.31 1.30 12.58
N SER A 101 -14.34 2.00 12.10
CA SER A 101 -14.33 2.59 10.76
C SER A 101 -13.19 3.61 10.61
N MET A 102 -12.98 4.49 11.61
CA MET A 102 -11.89 5.47 11.61
C MET A 102 -10.52 4.81 11.61
N VAL A 103 -10.34 3.74 12.38
CA VAL A 103 -9.07 2.98 12.40
C VAL A 103 -8.76 2.39 11.03
N ILE A 104 -9.74 1.79 10.35
CA ILE A 104 -9.58 1.26 8.98
C ILE A 104 -9.27 2.40 8.00
N GLY A 105 -10.02 3.49 8.06
CA GLY A 105 -9.79 4.66 7.19
C GLY A 105 -8.40 5.26 7.36
N ASN A 106 -7.93 5.37 8.61
CA ASN A 106 -6.59 5.86 8.91
C ASN A 106 -5.50 4.90 8.43
N LEU A 107 -5.69 3.59 8.52
CA LEU A 107 -4.76 2.61 7.95
C LEU A 107 -4.59 2.80 6.44
N LEU A 108 -5.70 2.86 5.71
CA LEU A 108 -5.68 3.06 4.27
C LEU A 108 -5.03 4.40 3.90
N LYS A 109 -5.29 5.44 4.68
CA LYS A 109 -4.65 6.76 4.53
C LYS A 109 -3.13 6.66 4.75
N THR A 110 -2.69 6.00 5.82
CA THR A 110 -1.26 5.81 6.13
C THR A 110 -0.52 5.09 5.00
N ILE A 111 -1.13 4.05 4.43
CA ILE A 111 -0.55 3.32 3.29
C ILE A 111 -0.46 4.23 2.05
N ASN A 112 -1.54 4.92 1.72
CA ASN A 112 -1.61 5.76 0.53
C ASN A 112 -0.66 6.98 0.59
N GLU A 113 -0.51 7.59 1.78
CA GLU A 113 0.31 8.78 1.99
C GLU A 113 1.76 8.47 2.42
N ALA A 114 2.14 7.21 2.53
CA ALA A 114 3.52 6.83 2.82
C ALA A 114 4.46 7.43 1.75
N PRO A 115 5.59 8.05 2.13
CA PRO A 115 6.52 8.63 1.15
C PRO A 115 7.24 7.58 0.31
N GLN A 116 7.33 6.33 0.81
CA GLN A 116 7.87 5.19 0.09
C GLN A 116 6.87 4.67 -0.95
N VAL A 117 7.36 4.03 -2.02
CA VAL A 117 6.47 3.25 -2.90
C VAL A 117 5.93 2.05 -2.15
N VAL A 118 4.61 1.91 -2.09
CA VAL A 118 3.94 0.77 -1.47
C VAL A 118 3.39 -0.16 -2.55
N VAL A 119 3.80 -1.41 -2.51
CA VAL A 119 3.38 -2.45 -3.45
C VAL A 119 2.60 -3.53 -2.71
N SER A 120 1.37 -3.79 -3.10
CA SER A 120 0.62 -4.97 -2.66
C SER A 120 0.89 -6.15 -3.57
N VAL A 121 1.34 -7.27 -3.00
CA VAL A 121 1.46 -8.56 -3.70
C VAL A 121 0.30 -9.44 -3.27
N THR A 122 -0.65 -9.65 -4.17
CA THR A 122 -1.91 -10.31 -3.85
C THR A 122 -1.95 -11.75 -4.37
N GLU A 123 -2.28 -12.66 -3.45
CA GLU A 123 -2.42 -14.11 -3.68
C GLU A 123 -3.70 -14.59 -2.99
N GLY A 124 -4.31 -15.65 -3.49
CA GLY A 124 -5.52 -16.23 -2.95
C GLY A 124 -6.71 -15.29 -3.01
N TYR A 125 -6.88 -14.43 -2.02
CA TYR A 125 -7.94 -13.41 -2.06
C TYR A 125 -7.61 -12.14 -1.28
N ALA A 126 -8.14 -11.03 -1.79
CA ALA A 126 -8.14 -9.71 -1.18
C ALA A 126 -9.60 -9.21 -1.10
N PHE A 127 -10.24 -9.34 0.06
CA PHE A 127 -11.66 -9.01 0.25
C PHE A 127 -11.83 -7.81 1.18
N ALA A 128 -12.88 -7.02 0.94
CA ALA A 128 -13.28 -5.91 1.80
C ALA A 128 -12.09 -5.00 2.17
N GLY A 129 -11.71 -4.92 3.45
CA GLY A 129 -10.53 -4.17 3.89
C GLY A 129 -9.22 -4.57 3.21
N GLY A 130 -9.04 -5.85 2.84
CA GLY A 130 -7.91 -6.32 2.05
C GLY A 130 -7.89 -5.75 0.63
N PHE A 131 -9.05 -5.69 -0.02
CA PHE A 131 -9.20 -4.97 -1.29
C PHE A 131 -8.87 -3.48 -1.11
N GLY A 132 -9.29 -2.89 0.03
CA GLY A 132 -8.95 -1.52 0.39
C GLY A 132 -7.46 -1.27 0.51
N ILE A 133 -6.70 -2.16 1.19
CA ILE A 133 -5.23 -2.09 1.27
C ILE A 133 -4.61 -2.15 -0.13
N ALA A 134 -5.05 -3.08 -0.97
CA ALA A 134 -4.56 -3.19 -2.34
C ALA A 134 -4.79 -1.89 -3.13
N CYS A 135 -6.01 -1.33 -3.09
CA CYS A 135 -6.32 -0.07 -3.77
C CYS A 135 -5.63 1.16 -3.17
N ALA A 136 -5.30 1.16 -1.89
CA ALA A 136 -4.56 2.24 -1.23
C ALA A 136 -3.05 2.19 -1.51
N SER A 137 -2.52 1.05 -1.94
CA SER A 137 -1.13 0.89 -2.39
C SER A 137 -0.91 1.55 -3.76
N ASP A 138 0.34 1.90 -4.05
CA ASP A 138 0.69 2.53 -5.33
C ASP A 138 0.57 1.53 -6.49
N LEU A 139 1.06 0.31 -6.29
CA LEU A 139 1.07 -0.75 -7.29
C LEU A 139 0.51 -2.06 -6.72
N ILE A 140 -0.11 -2.85 -7.58
CA ILE A 140 -0.62 -4.19 -7.28
C ILE A 140 0.02 -5.19 -8.24
N ILE A 141 0.77 -6.15 -7.68
CA ILE A 141 1.24 -7.33 -8.39
C ILE A 141 0.36 -8.49 -7.94
N SER A 142 -0.26 -9.24 -8.85
CA SER A 142 -1.23 -10.27 -8.52
C SER A 142 -1.01 -11.56 -9.27
N LEU A 143 -1.30 -12.69 -8.64
CA LEU A 143 -1.54 -13.93 -9.37
C LEU A 143 -2.87 -13.83 -10.15
N SER A 144 -2.92 -14.49 -11.30
CA SER A 144 -4.09 -14.46 -12.20
C SER A 144 -5.35 -15.05 -11.58
N ASP A 145 -5.22 -15.97 -10.64
CA ASP A 145 -6.31 -16.64 -9.95
C ASP A 145 -6.74 -15.99 -8.64
N THR A 146 -6.03 -14.96 -8.18
CA THR A 146 -6.38 -14.19 -6.97
C THR A 146 -7.80 -13.66 -7.07
N LYS A 147 -8.59 -13.81 -5.99
CA LYS A 147 -9.96 -13.28 -5.97
C LYS A 147 -10.03 -11.94 -5.25
N PHE A 148 -10.75 -11.02 -5.87
CA PHE A 148 -11.00 -9.67 -5.35
C PHE A 148 -12.50 -9.45 -5.19
N ALA A 149 -12.95 -8.90 -4.06
CA ALA A 149 -14.36 -8.57 -3.86
C ALA A 149 -14.57 -7.49 -2.78
N LEU A 150 -15.63 -6.70 -2.98
CA LEU A 150 -16.21 -5.78 -1.99
C LEU A 150 -17.60 -6.31 -1.63
N THR A 151 -17.66 -7.20 -0.64
CA THR A 151 -18.87 -7.96 -0.31
C THR A 151 -19.72 -7.32 0.79
N GLU A 152 -19.39 -6.11 1.22
CA GLU A 152 -20.03 -5.39 2.31
C GLU A 152 -21.55 -5.27 2.11
N THR A 153 -21.99 -4.90 0.91
CA THR A 153 -23.42 -4.75 0.59
C THR A 153 -24.22 -6.03 0.71
N LYS A 154 -23.58 -7.20 0.53
CA LYS A 154 -24.23 -8.52 0.71
C LYS A 154 -24.56 -8.86 2.17
N ILE A 155 -23.94 -8.17 3.11
CA ILE A 155 -24.15 -8.33 4.54
C ILE A 155 -24.76 -7.09 5.20
N GLY A 156 -25.28 -6.14 4.40
CA GLY A 156 -25.94 -4.92 4.88
C GLY A 156 -24.99 -3.82 5.36
N LEU A 157 -23.73 -3.88 4.95
CA LEU A 157 -22.72 -2.85 5.27
C LEU A 157 -22.33 -2.03 4.05
N THR A 158 -21.55 -0.96 4.27
CA THR A 158 -21.04 -0.10 3.20
C THR A 158 -19.51 -0.11 3.18
N PRO A 159 -18.85 -0.14 2.00
CA PRO A 159 -17.42 0.00 1.87
C PRO A 159 -16.96 1.46 1.95
N SER A 160 -17.48 2.23 2.93
CA SER A 160 -17.36 3.70 2.97
C SER A 160 -15.91 4.19 3.00
N GLN A 161 -15.04 3.62 3.84
CA GLN A 161 -13.63 4.02 3.93
C GLN A 161 -12.81 3.60 2.71
N ILE A 162 -13.23 2.51 2.06
CA ILE A 162 -12.53 1.91 0.91
C ILE A 162 -12.88 2.64 -0.39
N SER A 163 -14.11 3.16 -0.47
CA SER A 163 -14.73 3.67 -1.71
C SER A 163 -13.86 4.65 -2.48
N LYS A 164 -13.24 5.61 -1.80
CA LYS A 164 -12.40 6.63 -2.44
C LYS A 164 -11.18 6.05 -3.15
N TYR A 165 -10.55 5.00 -2.59
CA TYR A 165 -9.39 4.35 -3.20
C TYR A 165 -9.78 3.50 -4.40
N VAL A 166 -10.92 2.82 -4.31
CA VAL A 166 -11.49 2.04 -5.42
C VAL A 166 -11.91 2.94 -6.58
N ILE A 167 -12.61 4.05 -6.28
CA ILE A 167 -13.03 5.02 -7.31
C ILE A 167 -11.81 5.66 -7.99
N ARG A 168 -10.78 6.02 -7.22
CA ARG A 168 -9.57 6.62 -7.76
C ARG A 168 -8.85 5.66 -8.71
N ARG A 169 -8.77 4.36 -8.36
CA ARG A 169 -8.08 3.35 -9.16
C ARG A 169 -8.86 2.90 -10.39
N LEU A 170 -10.18 2.74 -10.27
CA LEU A 170 -11.02 2.09 -11.28
C LEU A 170 -12.00 3.02 -11.98
N GLY A 171 -12.10 4.26 -11.54
CA GLY A 171 -13.16 5.17 -11.99
C GLY A 171 -14.55 4.77 -11.45
N HIS A 172 -15.51 5.69 -11.57
CA HIS A 172 -16.84 5.51 -11.01
C HIS A 172 -17.62 4.31 -11.58
N SER A 173 -17.51 4.05 -12.88
CA SER A 173 -18.31 3.01 -13.55
C SER A 173 -17.99 1.62 -13.04
N VAL A 174 -16.69 1.27 -13.01
CA VAL A 174 -16.23 -0.04 -12.53
C VAL A 174 -16.42 -0.17 -11.04
N ALA A 175 -16.05 0.87 -10.26
CA ALA A 175 -16.23 0.91 -8.82
C ALA A 175 -17.70 0.69 -8.41
N LYS A 176 -18.66 1.35 -9.08
CA LYS A 176 -20.09 1.19 -8.86
C LYS A 176 -20.52 -0.27 -9.01
N LYS A 177 -20.11 -0.94 -10.09
CA LYS A 177 -20.43 -2.35 -10.32
C LYS A 177 -19.91 -3.26 -9.22
N LEU A 178 -18.63 -3.10 -8.84
CA LEU A 178 -17.99 -3.93 -7.81
C LEU A 178 -18.63 -3.71 -6.43
N MET A 179 -18.83 -2.45 -6.02
CA MET A 179 -19.35 -2.12 -4.69
C MET A 179 -20.82 -2.41 -4.51
N LEU A 180 -21.67 -2.13 -5.52
CA LEU A 180 -23.12 -2.34 -5.37
C LEU A 180 -23.51 -3.82 -5.46
N LEU A 181 -22.81 -4.60 -6.30
CA LEU A 181 -23.17 -5.99 -6.54
C LEU A 181 -22.32 -6.97 -5.70
N GLY A 182 -21.26 -6.49 -5.06
CA GLY A 182 -20.31 -7.37 -4.35
C GLY A 182 -19.75 -8.47 -5.27
N THR A 183 -19.48 -8.11 -6.53
CA THR A 183 -19.00 -9.07 -7.54
C THR A 183 -17.60 -9.54 -7.19
N VAL A 184 -17.39 -10.84 -7.30
CA VAL A 184 -16.04 -11.43 -7.19
C VAL A 184 -15.43 -11.43 -8.60
N ILE A 185 -14.21 -10.90 -8.71
CA ILE A 185 -13.40 -10.96 -9.93
C ILE A 185 -12.09 -11.69 -9.61
N ASP A 186 -11.45 -12.27 -10.63
CA ASP A 186 -10.11 -12.82 -10.47
C ASP A 186 -9.02 -11.80 -10.86
N GLY A 187 -7.76 -12.21 -10.66
CA GLY A 187 -6.60 -11.36 -10.97
C GLY A 187 -6.51 -11.00 -12.44
N SER A 188 -6.85 -11.95 -13.34
CA SER A 188 -6.88 -11.70 -14.79
C SER A 188 -7.90 -10.61 -15.14
N LYS A 189 -9.12 -10.72 -14.59
CA LYS A 189 -10.13 -9.67 -14.76
C LYS A 189 -9.74 -8.37 -14.08
N GLY A 190 -9.06 -8.45 -12.93
CA GLY A 190 -8.47 -7.30 -12.25
C GLY A 190 -7.48 -6.53 -13.14
N TYR A 191 -6.63 -7.25 -13.88
CA TYR A 191 -5.70 -6.68 -14.83
C TYR A 191 -6.41 -5.99 -16.00
N ASP A 192 -7.40 -6.65 -16.61
CA ASP A 192 -8.18 -6.08 -17.73
C ASP A 192 -8.85 -4.74 -17.38
N ILE A 193 -9.27 -4.56 -16.14
CA ILE A 193 -10.00 -3.35 -15.70
C ILE A 193 -9.11 -2.32 -14.99
N GLY A 194 -7.79 -2.52 -14.93
CA GLY A 194 -6.83 -1.60 -14.31
C GLY A 194 -6.77 -1.66 -12.78
N LEU A 195 -7.30 -2.73 -12.15
CA LEU A 195 -7.10 -2.98 -10.72
C LEU A 195 -5.67 -3.46 -10.45
N VAL A 196 -5.21 -4.42 -11.23
CA VAL A 196 -3.88 -5.04 -11.13
C VAL A 196 -2.94 -4.37 -12.12
N ASP A 197 -1.77 -3.94 -11.67
CA ASP A 197 -0.76 -3.30 -12.53
C ASP A 197 0.15 -4.34 -13.21
N TYR A 198 0.45 -5.44 -12.51
CA TYR A 198 1.29 -6.52 -13.01
C TYR A 198 0.64 -7.87 -12.70
N LEU A 199 0.39 -8.66 -13.74
CA LEU A 199 -0.26 -9.97 -13.65
C LEU A 199 0.79 -11.08 -13.79
N ALA A 200 0.82 -12.00 -12.83
CA ALA A 200 1.63 -13.21 -12.86
C ALA A 200 0.75 -14.44 -13.06
N LEU A 201 1.17 -15.35 -13.92
CA LEU A 201 0.46 -16.60 -14.16
C LEU A 201 0.84 -17.69 -13.14
N ASP A 202 2.05 -17.57 -12.58
CA ASP A 202 2.55 -18.50 -11.57
C ASP A 202 3.49 -17.82 -10.56
N GLN A 203 3.96 -18.59 -9.58
CA GLN A 203 4.86 -18.10 -8.53
C GLN A 203 6.24 -17.67 -9.03
N ASN A 204 6.72 -18.22 -10.14
CA ASN A 204 8.03 -17.86 -10.69
C ASN A 204 7.95 -16.49 -11.36
N GLU A 205 6.88 -16.27 -12.13
CA GLU A 205 6.59 -14.97 -12.74
C GLU A 205 6.31 -13.91 -11.68
N LEU A 206 5.56 -14.24 -10.62
CA LEU A 206 5.33 -13.36 -9.49
C LEU A 206 6.64 -12.87 -8.85
N LYS A 207 7.58 -13.77 -8.59
CA LYS A 207 8.90 -13.44 -8.04
C LYS A 207 9.70 -12.54 -8.99
N LYS A 208 9.63 -12.82 -10.29
CA LYS A 208 10.31 -12.03 -11.31
C LYS A 208 9.77 -10.60 -11.34
N LEU A 209 8.46 -10.43 -11.40
CA LEU A 209 7.80 -9.11 -11.40
C LEU A 209 8.10 -8.31 -10.12
N ILE A 210 8.09 -8.97 -8.95
CA ILE A 210 8.50 -8.32 -7.68
C ILE A 210 9.93 -7.80 -7.79
N THR A 211 10.86 -8.59 -8.32
CA THR A 211 12.27 -8.21 -8.46
C THR A 211 12.43 -7.02 -9.43
N GLU A 212 11.73 -7.06 -10.55
CA GLU A 212 11.73 -5.99 -11.55
C GLU A 212 11.20 -4.67 -10.96
N VAL A 213 10.05 -4.68 -10.29
CA VAL A 213 9.46 -3.50 -9.64
C VAL A 213 10.39 -2.97 -8.54
N LYS A 214 10.95 -3.86 -7.72
CA LYS A 214 11.93 -3.47 -6.69
C LYS A 214 13.14 -2.76 -7.30
N SER A 215 13.66 -3.24 -8.43
CA SER A 215 14.79 -2.62 -9.12
C SER A 215 14.43 -1.24 -9.67
N GLN A 216 13.28 -1.10 -10.35
CA GLN A 216 12.83 0.17 -10.92
C GLN A 216 12.68 1.26 -9.85
N VAL A 217 12.10 0.94 -8.71
CA VAL A 217 11.94 1.89 -7.59
C VAL A 217 13.31 2.37 -7.06
N LEU A 218 14.30 1.49 -6.99
CA LEU A 218 15.64 1.85 -6.54
C LEU A 218 16.37 2.80 -7.50
N GLU A 219 15.99 2.84 -8.76
CA GLU A 219 16.52 3.77 -9.76
C GLU A 219 15.95 5.19 -9.60
N CYS A 220 14.78 5.35 -8.96
CA CYS A 220 14.12 6.64 -8.77
C CYS A 220 14.67 7.39 -7.54
N SER A 221 14.71 8.72 -7.58
CA SER A 221 15.06 9.56 -6.42
C SER A 221 13.99 9.43 -5.32
N PRO A 222 14.34 9.12 -4.05
CA PRO A 222 13.35 8.95 -2.99
C PRO A 222 12.53 10.21 -2.71
N ASN A 223 13.15 11.38 -2.78
CA ASN A 223 12.44 12.63 -2.54
C ASN A 223 11.50 12.98 -3.70
N ALA A 224 11.93 12.78 -4.94
CA ALA A 224 11.07 12.99 -6.10
C ALA A 224 9.86 12.04 -6.09
N VAL A 225 10.06 10.77 -5.71
CA VAL A 225 8.97 9.80 -5.52
C VAL A 225 7.99 10.30 -4.46
N ALA A 226 8.48 10.70 -3.28
CA ALA A 226 7.63 11.17 -2.18
C ALA A 226 6.79 12.40 -2.58
N ILE A 227 7.38 13.37 -3.27
CA ILE A 227 6.68 14.56 -3.78
C ILE A 227 5.64 14.16 -4.82
N THR A 228 6.00 13.30 -5.78
CA THR A 228 5.09 12.82 -6.82
C THR A 228 3.90 12.08 -6.20
N LYS A 229 4.12 11.21 -5.20
CA LYS A 229 3.04 10.56 -4.46
C LYS A 229 2.13 11.57 -3.76
N LYS A 230 2.69 12.61 -3.14
CA LYS A 230 1.89 13.67 -2.50
C LYS A 230 1.00 14.39 -3.51
N ILE A 231 1.49 14.67 -4.72
CA ILE A 231 0.70 15.23 -5.81
C ILE A 231 -0.45 14.28 -6.19
N LEU A 232 -0.14 13.00 -6.43
CA LEU A 232 -1.11 12.00 -6.85
C LEU A 232 -2.15 11.66 -5.77
N SER A 233 -1.77 11.72 -4.47
CA SER A 233 -2.67 11.44 -3.36
C SER A 233 -3.54 12.62 -2.96
N SER A 234 -3.21 13.85 -3.38
CA SER A 234 -4.04 15.02 -3.12
C SER A 234 -5.37 14.91 -3.86
N ASN A 235 -6.45 15.34 -3.19
CA ASN A 235 -7.77 15.48 -3.84
C ASN A 235 -7.96 16.87 -4.46
N ILE A 236 -6.91 17.70 -4.45
CA ILE A 236 -6.91 19.07 -4.91
C ILE A 236 -6.14 19.10 -6.23
N GLU A 237 -6.72 19.71 -7.24
CA GLU A 237 -6.03 20.02 -8.47
C GLU A 237 -4.86 20.97 -8.16
N LEU A 238 -3.68 20.65 -8.66
CA LEU A 238 -2.49 21.44 -8.39
C LEU A 238 -2.50 22.67 -9.32
N GLU A 239 -2.60 23.85 -8.72
CA GLU A 239 -2.52 25.10 -9.48
C GLU A 239 -1.16 25.25 -10.16
N MET A 240 -1.13 25.94 -11.31
CA MET A 240 0.08 26.06 -12.14
C MET A 240 1.27 26.66 -11.36
N GLU A 241 1.04 27.65 -10.52
CA GLU A 241 2.08 28.28 -9.68
C GLU A 241 2.61 27.30 -8.62
N GLN A 242 1.73 26.55 -7.97
CA GLN A 242 2.12 25.51 -7.01
C GLN A 242 2.95 24.40 -7.69
N ALA A 243 2.58 24.02 -8.91
CA ALA A 243 3.35 23.05 -9.70
C ALA A 243 4.74 23.59 -10.05
N ALA A 244 4.84 24.88 -10.43
CA ALA A 244 6.10 25.53 -10.72
C ALA A 244 7.01 25.62 -9.48
N ASP A 245 6.46 25.93 -8.32
CA ASP A 245 7.19 25.98 -7.04
C ASP A 245 7.75 24.60 -6.68
N LEU A 246 6.93 23.56 -6.73
CA LEU A 246 7.37 22.17 -6.47
C LEU A 246 8.48 21.73 -7.44
N PHE A 247 8.36 22.07 -8.73
CA PHE A 247 9.38 21.77 -9.72
C PHE A 247 10.68 22.53 -9.42
N SER A 248 10.59 23.82 -9.09
CA SER A 248 11.73 24.66 -8.77
C SER A 248 12.48 24.15 -7.54
N ASP A 249 11.76 23.81 -6.48
CA ASP A 249 12.34 23.22 -5.27
C ASP A 249 13.04 21.89 -5.56
N THR A 250 12.44 21.09 -6.42
CA THR A 250 13.00 19.78 -6.78
C THR A 250 14.28 19.92 -7.59
N ILE A 251 14.33 20.82 -8.58
CA ILE A 251 15.49 21.00 -9.47
C ILE A 251 16.73 21.54 -8.72
N ILE A 252 16.51 22.42 -7.73
CA ILE A 252 17.62 22.99 -6.94
C ILE A 252 18.03 22.12 -5.75
N SER A 253 17.26 21.06 -5.45
CA SER A 253 17.56 20.15 -4.35
C SER A 253 18.86 19.38 -4.55
N ASN A 254 19.41 18.81 -3.48
CA ASN A 254 20.59 17.96 -3.58
C ASN A 254 20.36 16.73 -4.49
N GLU A 255 19.16 16.14 -4.44
CA GLU A 255 18.80 15.01 -5.30
C GLU A 255 18.62 15.45 -6.77
N GLY A 256 18.04 16.62 -7.03
CA GLY A 256 17.94 17.17 -8.38
C GLY A 256 19.33 17.43 -8.99
N LYS A 257 20.23 18.08 -8.24
CA LYS A 257 21.63 18.32 -8.67
C LYS A 257 22.38 17.01 -8.92
N GLU A 258 22.27 16.03 -8.03
CA GLU A 258 22.87 14.70 -8.21
C GLU A 258 22.30 13.97 -9.43
N GLY A 259 20.98 14.09 -9.68
CA GLY A 259 20.34 13.54 -10.85
C GLY A 259 20.95 14.06 -12.15
N PHE A 260 21.10 15.38 -12.29
CA PHE A 260 21.75 15.98 -13.45
C PHE A 260 23.22 15.59 -13.57
N ASP A 261 23.98 15.67 -12.46
CA ASP A 261 25.40 15.32 -12.46
C ASP A 261 25.63 13.87 -12.88
N SER A 262 24.83 12.95 -12.34
CA SER A 262 24.92 11.54 -12.69
C SER A 262 24.55 11.26 -14.16
N PHE A 263 23.51 11.94 -14.66
CA PHE A 263 23.06 11.81 -16.05
C PHE A 263 24.14 12.28 -17.04
N PHE A 264 24.68 13.49 -16.87
CA PHE A 264 25.71 14.03 -17.75
C PHE A 264 27.03 13.28 -17.66
N LYS A 265 27.38 12.76 -16.48
CA LYS A 265 28.57 11.92 -16.28
C LYS A 265 28.36 10.44 -16.64
N LYS A 266 27.18 10.06 -17.13
CA LYS A 266 26.82 8.67 -17.50
C LYS A 266 27.14 7.65 -16.39
N ARG A 267 26.87 8.01 -15.14
CA ARG A 267 27.02 7.14 -13.96
C ARG A 267 25.68 6.93 -13.26
N LYS A 268 25.60 5.91 -12.41
CA LYS A 268 24.44 5.74 -11.54
C LYS A 268 24.38 6.86 -10.50
N PRO A 269 23.18 7.39 -10.18
CA PRO A 269 23.03 8.36 -9.10
C PRO A 269 23.28 7.72 -7.73
N ALA A 270 23.64 8.54 -6.75
CA ALA A 270 24.04 8.09 -5.42
C ALA A 270 22.98 7.25 -4.72
N TRP A 271 21.68 7.56 -4.94
CA TRP A 271 20.58 6.81 -4.36
C TRP A 271 20.38 5.41 -4.94
N SER A 272 20.90 5.10 -6.13
CA SER A 272 20.85 3.75 -6.72
C SER A 272 21.93 2.82 -6.17
N ASN A 273 22.93 3.36 -5.44
CA ASN A 273 24.06 2.60 -4.89
C ASN A 273 23.85 2.23 -3.40
N SER A 274 22.65 2.38 -2.87
CA SER A 274 22.35 2.03 -1.46
C SER A 274 22.43 0.49 -1.29
N LYS A 275 23.63 -0.01 -0.99
CA LYS A 275 23.89 -1.37 -0.48
C LYS A 275 23.74 -1.39 1.04
#